data_d7dc725abfe892ba026c7df3f55ea707
#
_entry.id   d7dc725abfe892ba026c7df3f55ea707
#
_cell.length_a   1.000
_cell.length_b   1.000
_cell.length_c   1.000
_cell.angle_alpha   90.00
_cell.angle_beta   90.00
_cell.angle_gamma   90.00
#
_symmetry.space_group_name_H-M   'P 1'
#
loop_
_entity.id
_entity.type
_entity.pdbx_description
1 polymer ?
#
loop_
_entity_poly.entity_id
_entity_poly.type
_entity_poly.pdbx_seq_one_letter_code
_entity_poly.pdbx_strand_id
1 'polypeptide(L)'
;MINFSKTHSIILATVFCSTLSTQSFTPIGTVNPAKYIPEQKIIAVGSNGMVTTQHYLATKVGEDILNQGGNAYDAAIAISFTLAVVLPRAGNIGGGGFMVLHDTKSKKNYAIDY
;
A
#
# COMPACT_ATOMS: atom_id res chain seq x y z
N MET A 1 -29.96 53.07 -31.37
CA MET A 1 -30.05 51.64 -31.67
C MET A 1 -29.15 50.93 -30.65
N ILE A 2 -29.68 50.45 -29.55
CA ILE A 2 -28.92 49.82 -28.46
C ILE A 2 -28.78 48.37 -28.83
N ASN A 3 -27.53 47.91 -28.98
CA ASN A 3 -27.19 46.54 -29.40
C ASN A 3 -27.35 45.57 -28.21
N PHE A 4 -28.48 44.90 -28.12
CA PHE A 4 -28.91 44.00 -27.05
C PHE A 4 -28.10 42.68 -27.02
N SER A 5 -27.21 42.46 -27.97
CA SER A 5 -26.50 41.17 -28.10
C SER A 5 -25.34 40.99 -27.15
N LYS A 6 -24.73 42.04 -26.63
CA LYS A 6 -23.53 41.91 -25.75
C LYS A 6 -23.85 41.80 -24.26
N THR A 7 -25.02 42.24 -23.82
CA THR A 7 -25.40 42.18 -22.39
C THR A 7 -25.79 40.79 -21.96
N HIS A 8 -26.39 39.97 -22.84
CA HIS A 8 -26.78 38.59 -22.49
C HIS A 8 -25.60 37.65 -22.33
N SER A 9 -24.51 37.85 -23.08
CA SER A 9 -23.28 37.04 -22.94
C SER A 9 -22.56 37.28 -21.63
N ILE A 10 -22.59 38.50 -21.09
CA ILE A 10 -21.94 38.80 -19.80
C ILE A 10 -22.73 38.24 -18.63
N ILE A 11 -24.06 38.30 -18.72
CA ILE A 11 -24.93 37.74 -17.65
C ILE A 11 -24.84 36.21 -17.61
N LEU A 12 -24.71 35.56 -18.76
CA LEU A 12 -24.55 34.11 -18.83
C LEU A 12 -23.19 33.63 -18.23
N ALA A 13 -22.13 34.41 -18.46
CA ALA A 13 -20.81 34.12 -17.93
C ALA A 13 -20.73 34.30 -16.40
N THR A 14 -21.41 35.31 -15.86
CA THR A 14 -21.44 35.51 -14.38
C THR A 14 -22.31 34.51 -13.65
N VAL A 15 -23.40 34.03 -14.25
CA VAL A 15 -24.22 32.96 -13.66
C VAL A 15 -23.50 31.62 -13.68
N PHE A 16 -22.68 31.35 -14.72
CA PHE A 16 -21.91 30.11 -14.80
C PHE A 16 -20.71 30.09 -13.82
N CYS A 17 -20.16 31.25 -13.49
CA CYS A 17 -19.06 31.34 -12.52
C CYS A 17 -19.55 31.21 -11.06
N SER A 18 -20.81 31.56 -10.78
CA SER A 18 -21.38 31.46 -9.43
C SER A 18 -21.88 30.06 -9.06
N THR A 19 -21.99 29.14 -10.05
CA THR A 19 -22.37 27.74 -9.82
C THR A 19 -21.14 26.79 -9.71
N LEU A 20 -19.91 27.32 -9.76
CA LEU A 20 -18.77 26.58 -9.21
C LEU A 20 -18.94 26.57 -7.69
N SER A 21 -19.96 25.83 -7.27
CA SER A 21 -20.20 25.48 -5.88
C SER A 21 -18.87 24.95 -5.30
N THR A 22 -18.43 25.57 -4.25
CA THR A 22 -17.52 25.00 -3.29
C THR A 22 -17.90 23.53 -3.09
N GLN A 23 -17.29 22.65 -3.85
CA GLN A 23 -17.28 21.24 -3.46
C GLN A 23 -16.58 21.23 -2.13
N SER A 24 -17.36 21.11 -1.07
CA SER A 24 -16.84 20.88 0.26
C SER A 24 -15.94 19.64 0.14
N PHE A 25 -14.66 19.87 0.17
CA PHE A 25 -13.68 18.80 0.32
C PHE A 25 -14.04 18.11 1.64
N THR A 26 -14.77 17.00 1.55
CA THR A 26 -14.96 16.14 2.70
C THR A 26 -13.58 15.58 3.02
N PRO A 27 -12.98 15.95 4.14
CA PRO A 27 -11.70 15.35 4.52
C PRO A 27 -11.93 13.83 4.53
N ILE A 28 -11.09 13.10 3.82
CA ILE A 28 -10.99 11.64 3.92
C ILE A 28 -11.03 11.36 5.41
N GLY A 29 -12.05 10.63 5.85
CA GLY A 29 -12.36 10.46 7.26
C GLY A 29 -11.08 10.18 8.04
N THR A 30 -10.93 10.86 9.16
CA THR A 30 -9.75 10.73 10.01
C THR A 30 -9.51 9.24 10.29
N VAL A 31 -8.48 8.70 9.67
CA VAL A 31 -8.06 7.33 9.91
C VAL A 31 -7.64 7.28 11.38
N ASN A 32 -8.43 6.59 12.21
CA ASN A 32 -8.06 6.40 13.60
C ASN A 32 -6.87 5.43 13.64
N PRO A 33 -5.65 5.90 13.90
CA PRO A 33 -4.47 5.05 13.90
C PRO A 33 -4.56 3.94 14.94
N ALA A 34 -5.26 4.16 16.06
CA ALA A 34 -5.46 3.15 17.09
C ALA A 34 -6.28 1.94 16.61
N LYS A 35 -7.11 2.09 15.57
CA LYS A 35 -7.89 0.99 15.00
C LYS A 35 -7.03 0.07 14.13
N TYR A 36 -5.86 0.52 13.68
CA TYR A 36 -4.97 -0.21 12.77
C TYR A 36 -3.72 -0.76 13.43
N ILE A 37 -3.51 -0.48 14.72
CA ILE A 37 -2.43 -1.12 15.49
C ILE A 37 -3.08 -2.33 16.17
N PRO A 38 -2.91 -3.55 15.64
CA PRO A 38 -3.32 -4.73 16.38
C PRO A 38 -2.54 -4.74 17.68
N GLU A 39 -3.19 -5.14 18.77
CA GLU A 39 -2.55 -5.36 20.06
C GLU A 39 -1.24 -6.12 19.83
N GLN A 40 -0.11 -5.50 20.11
CA GLN A 40 1.19 -6.07 19.76
C GLN A 40 1.41 -7.32 20.61
N LYS A 41 1.13 -8.47 20.04
CA LYS A 41 1.59 -9.72 20.58
C LYS A 41 3.12 -9.74 20.43
N ILE A 42 3.82 -9.51 21.51
CA ILE A 42 5.29 -9.41 21.55
C ILE A 42 5.96 -10.74 21.18
N ILE A 43 5.26 -11.86 21.39
CA ILE A 43 5.76 -13.21 21.11
C ILE A 43 4.78 -13.92 20.19
N ALA A 44 5.28 -14.43 19.07
CA ALA A 44 4.56 -15.32 18.18
C ALA A 44 5.30 -16.66 18.12
N VAL A 45 4.55 -17.75 18.08
CA VAL A 45 5.09 -19.11 17.93
C VAL A 45 4.36 -19.77 16.77
N GLY A 46 5.12 -20.28 15.80
CA GLY A 46 4.60 -21.02 14.66
C GLY A 46 5.16 -22.45 14.66
N SER A 47 4.30 -23.44 14.43
CA SER A 47 4.69 -24.85 14.31
C SER A 47 5.05 -25.25 12.87
N ASN A 48 4.40 -24.68 11.87
CA ASN A 48 4.54 -25.03 10.46
C ASN A 48 5.31 -23.99 9.64
N GLY A 49 5.42 -22.79 10.15
CA GLY A 49 6.12 -21.68 9.51
C GLY A 49 5.97 -20.40 10.33
N MET A 50 6.77 -19.43 10.01
CA MET A 50 6.71 -18.12 10.65
C MET A 50 7.08 -17.05 9.63
N VAL A 51 6.37 -15.93 9.72
CA VAL A 51 6.65 -14.72 8.97
C VAL A 51 6.80 -13.56 9.93
N THR A 52 7.83 -12.74 9.73
CA THR A 52 7.99 -11.48 10.46
C THR A 52 8.46 -10.39 9.52
N THR A 53 7.87 -9.22 9.62
CA THR A 53 8.23 -8.05 8.81
C THR A 53 8.09 -6.77 9.63
N GLN A 54 8.56 -5.64 9.08
CA GLN A 54 8.41 -4.34 9.73
C GLN A 54 6.98 -3.77 9.66
N HIS A 55 6.08 -4.40 8.91
CA HIS A 55 4.69 -3.92 8.77
C HIS A 55 3.71 -5.09 8.82
N TYR A 56 2.72 -5.00 9.71
CA TYR A 56 1.78 -6.09 9.97
C TYR A 56 1.00 -6.57 8.72
N LEU A 57 0.67 -5.65 7.79
CA LEU A 57 0.01 -6.02 6.52
C LEU A 57 0.91 -6.91 5.67
N ALA A 58 2.20 -6.65 5.63
CA ALA A 58 3.15 -7.47 4.89
C ALA A 58 3.33 -8.84 5.56
N THR A 59 3.36 -8.89 6.90
CA THR A 59 3.36 -10.15 7.65
C THR A 59 2.15 -10.99 7.31
N LYS A 60 0.96 -10.37 7.32
CA LYS A 60 -0.28 -11.05 6.99
C LYS A 60 -0.30 -11.61 5.57
N VAL A 61 0.18 -10.86 4.58
CA VAL A 61 0.31 -11.35 3.20
C VAL A 61 1.22 -12.58 3.14
N GLY A 62 2.36 -12.56 3.82
CA GLY A 62 3.25 -13.71 3.88
C GLY A 62 2.60 -14.94 4.52
N GLU A 63 1.86 -14.76 5.62
CA GLU A 63 1.07 -15.83 6.24
C GLU A 63 0.03 -16.39 5.28
N ASP A 64 -0.71 -15.53 4.58
CA ASP A 64 -1.76 -15.93 3.65
C ASP A 64 -1.17 -16.76 2.49
N ILE A 65 0.01 -16.42 1.96
CA ILE A 65 0.71 -17.21 0.94
C ILE A 65 1.10 -18.60 1.47
N LEU A 66 1.67 -18.67 2.67
CA LEU A 66 2.04 -19.96 3.28
C LEU A 66 0.81 -20.83 3.53
N ASN A 67 -0.29 -20.26 4.01
CA ASN A 67 -1.56 -20.97 4.27
C ASN A 67 -2.21 -21.48 2.97
N GLN A 68 -1.97 -20.84 1.84
CA GLN A 68 -2.42 -21.27 0.52
C GLN A 68 -1.51 -22.36 -0.10
N GLY A 69 -0.49 -22.80 0.61
CA GLY A 69 0.45 -23.83 0.15
C GLY A 69 1.66 -23.29 -0.61
N GLY A 70 1.84 -21.97 -0.66
CA GLY A 70 3.06 -21.35 -1.16
C GLY A 70 4.25 -21.65 -0.26
N ASN A 71 5.44 -21.53 -0.79
CA ASN A 71 6.68 -21.72 -0.06
C ASN A 71 7.25 -20.39 0.47
N ALA A 72 8.37 -20.45 1.18
CA ALA A 72 9.00 -19.26 1.76
C ALA A 72 9.47 -18.24 0.71
N TYR A 73 9.81 -18.68 -0.51
CA TYR A 73 10.21 -17.79 -1.61
C TYR A 73 9.00 -17.02 -2.14
N ASP A 74 7.87 -17.71 -2.32
CA ASP A 74 6.62 -17.08 -2.75
C ASP A 74 6.17 -16.03 -1.73
N ALA A 75 6.24 -16.38 -0.44
CA ALA A 75 5.91 -15.46 0.64
C ALA A 75 6.86 -14.24 0.66
N ALA A 76 8.16 -14.43 0.50
CA ALA A 76 9.13 -13.34 0.51
C ALA A 76 8.91 -12.36 -0.65
N ILE A 77 8.58 -12.86 -1.84
CA ILE A 77 8.27 -12.03 -3.02
C ILE A 77 7.00 -11.20 -2.75
N ALA A 78 5.91 -11.83 -2.29
CA ALA A 78 4.66 -11.14 -2.00
C ALA A 78 4.83 -10.08 -0.90
N ILE A 79 5.62 -10.38 0.14
CA ILE A 79 5.99 -9.44 1.20
C ILE A 79 6.74 -8.23 0.62
N SER A 80 7.70 -8.45 -0.26
CA SER A 80 8.51 -7.38 -0.85
C SER A 80 7.65 -6.37 -1.62
N PHE A 81 6.73 -6.85 -2.44
CA PHE A 81 5.77 -6.00 -3.14
C PHE A 81 4.84 -5.26 -2.17
N THR A 82 4.39 -5.93 -1.13
CA THR A 82 3.53 -5.30 -0.13
C THR A 82 4.28 -4.20 0.63
N LEU A 83 5.52 -4.45 1.04
CA LEU A 83 6.35 -3.45 1.71
C LEU A 83 6.63 -2.23 0.86
N ALA A 84 6.75 -2.38 -0.47
CA ALA A 84 6.91 -1.24 -1.37
C ALA A 84 5.71 -0.27 -1.31
N VAL A 85 4.52 -0.77 -0.95
CA VAL A 85 3.29 0.03 -0.81
C VAL A 85 3.11 0.55 0.62
N VAL A 86 3.23 -0.33 1.62
CA VAL A 86 2.86 -0.01 3.00
C VAL A 86 4.01 0.59 3.81
N LEU A 87 5.24 0.46 3.33
CA LEU A 87 6.45 0.99 3.95
C LEU A 87 7.34 1.72 2.93
N PRO A 88 6.84 2.77 2.26
CA PRO A 88 7.50 3.38 1.10
C PRO A 88 8.87 4.02 1.44
N ARG A 89 9.16 4.25 2.71
CA ARG A 89 10.45 4.77 3.15
C ARG A 89 11.60 3.74 3.06
N ALA A 90 11.28 2.45 2.94
CA ALA A 90 12.26 1.37 2.95
C ALA A 90 11.95 0.28 1.90
N GLY A 91 10.66 0.05 1.59
CA GLY A 91 10.25 -0.85 0.51
C GLY A 91 10.37 -0.17 -0.85
N ASN A 92 10.87 -0.89 -1.86
CA ASN A 92 10.97 -0.39 -3.23
C ASN A 92 10.84 -1.54 -4.23
N ILE A 93 10.60 -1.21 -5.51
CA ILE A 93 10.53 -2.18 -6.61
C ILE A 93 11.71 -2.00 -7.58
N GLY A 94 12.29 -0.83 -7.64
CA GLY A 94 13.35 -0.49 -8.60
C GLY A 94 14.73 -0.29 -7.97
N GLY A 95 14.90 -0.58 -6.69
CA GLY A 95 16.18 -0.52 -5.99
C GLY A 95 16.81 -1.91 -5.86
N GLY A 96 18.02 -1.94 -5.32
CA GLY A 96 18.73 -3.16 -5.01
C GLY A 96 18.39 -3.74 -3.64
N GLY A 97 18.89 -4.95 -3.37
CA GLY A 97 18.74 -5.61 -2.08
C GLY A 97 19.53 -6.89 -2.01
N PHE A 98 19.54 -7.49 -0.83
CA PHE A 98 20.18 -8.78 -0.60
C PHE A 98 19.16 -9.76 -0.05
N MET A 99 19.25 -10.99 -0.53
CA MET A 99 18.44 -12.09 -0.05
C MET A 99 19.31 -13.31 0.23
N VAL A 100 19.10 -13.93 1.39
CA VAL A 100 19.73 -15.21 1.75
C VAL A 100 18.65 -16.27 1.81
N LEU A 101 18.85 -17.36 1.08
CA LEU A 101 17.90 -18.45 0.92
C LEU A 101 18.52 -19.77 1.37
N HIS A 102 17.71 -20.63 1.98
CA HIS A 102 18.08 -22.02 2.24
C HIS A 102 17.13 -22.96 1.49
N ASP A 103 17.65 -23.78 0.60
CA ASP A 103 16.87 -24.84 -0.04
C ASP A 103 17.02 -26.16 0.72
N THR A 104 15.95 -26.57 1.36
CA THR A 104 15.91 -27.80 2.17
C THR A 104 16.06 -29.06 1.34
N LYS A 105 15.70 -29.05 0.06
CA LYS A 105 15.83 -30.22 -0.84
C LYS A 105 17.29 -30.46 -1.23
N SER A 106 17.96 -29.43 -1.70
CA SER A 106 19.39 -29.51 -2.08
C SER A 106 20.34 -29.31 -0.91
N LYS A 107 19.84 -28.86 0.26
CA LYS A 107 20.61 -28.47 1.45
C LYS A 107 21.66 -27.40 1.16
N LYS A 108 21.36 -26.51 0.21
CA LYS A 108 22.26 -25.42 -0.19
C LYS A 108 21.73 -24.09 0.26
N ASN A 109 22.67 -23.19 0.53
CA ASN A 109 22.39 -21.79 0.77
C ASN A 109 22.70 -20.97 -0.48
N TYR A 110 21.90 -19.98 -0.75
CA TYR A 110 22.09 -19.03 -1.86
C TYR A 110 22.06 -17.61 -1.29
N ALA A 111 22.96 -16.79 -1.78
CA ALA A 111 22.90 -15.34 -1.58
C ALA A 111 22.65 -14.68 -2.94
N ILE A 112 21.67 -13.81 -2.99
CA ILE A 112 21.29 -13.07 -4.19
C ILE A 112 21.51 -11.59 -3.89
N ASP A 113 22.20 -10.92 -4.79
CA ASP A 113 22.38 -9.47 -4.84
C ASP A 113 21.63 -8.99 -6.08
N TYR A 114 20.68 -8.04 -5.90
CA TYR A 114 19.76 -7.58 -6.96
C TYR A 114 19.48 -6.08 -6.89
#